data_3e874ead7b03898b97c26ec7560d06a7
#
_entry.id   3e874ead7b03898b97c26ec7560d06a7
#
_cell.length_a   1.000
_cell.length_b   1.000
_cell.length_c   1.000
_cell.angle_alpha   90.00
_cell.angle_beta   90.00
_cell.angle_gamma   90.00
#
_symmetry.space_group_name_H-M   'P 1'
#
loop_
_entity.id
_entity.type
_entity.pdbx_description
1 polymer ?
#
loop_
_entity_poly.entity_id
_entity_poly.type
_entity_poly.pdbx_seq_one_letter_code
_entity_poly.pdbx_strand_id
1 'polypeptide(L)'
;SEIFDEDILALVSDESAANDNEQFGFVSLSQHSETGEKPQASIVFTVAGKEFKSTSGGNGPVDASLKAIESLVKSGAEMVLYSVNAISGSTESQGEVTVRLQNSGRVVNGVGSDPDIVVASAKAYLSALNKLQSKADRVADSVSLRD
;
A
#
# COMPACT_ATOMS: atom_id res chain seq x y z
N SER A 1 -27.34 -24.29 -5.08
CA SER A 1 -26.74 -24.07 -3.76
C SER A 1 -25.31 -23.56 -3.91
N GLU A 2 -24.61 -24.08 -4.88
CA GLU A 2 -23.26 -23.59 -5.11
C GLU A 2 -23.29 -22.15 -5.55
N ILE A 3 -24.23 -21.79 -6.39
CA ILE A 3 -24.34 -20.41 -6.85
C ILE A 3 -24.59 -19.50 -5.66
N PHE A 4 -25.45 -19.94 -4.76
CA PHE A 4 -25.76 -19.16 -3.58
C PHE A 4 -24.53 -19.04 -2.68
N ASP A 5 -23.84 -20.14 -2.52
CA ASP A 5 -22.60 -20.13 -1.74
C ASP A 5 -21.57 -19.23 -2.38
N GLU A 6 -21.52 -19.23 -3.70
CA GLU A 6 -20.58 -18.37 -4.41
C GLU A 6 -20.88 -16.91 -4.18
N ASP A 7 -22.15 -16.54 -4.15
CA ASP A 7 -22.50 -15.15 -3.90
C ASP A 7 -22.06 -14.72 -2.52
N ILE A 8 -22.31 -15.57 -1.53
CA ILE A 8 -21.88 -15.27 -0.18
C ILE A 8 -20.36 -15.21 -0.12
N LEU A 9 -19.73 -16.14 -0.79
CA LEU A 9 -18.27 -16.15 -0.83
C LEU A 9 -17.74 -14.92 -1.51
N ALA A 10 -18.44 -14.40 -2.51
CA ALA A 10 -17.98 -13.21 -3.20
C ALA A 10 -17.92 -12.01 -2.25
N LEU A 11 -18.93 -11.87 -1.40
CA LEU A 11 -18.92 -10.79 -0.42
C LEU A 11 -17.82 -10.96 0.59
N VAL A 12 -17.69 -12.17 1.11
CA VAL A 12 -16.62 -12.44 2.06
C VAL A 12 -15.29 -12.42 1.36
N SER A 13 -15.24 -12.94 0.15
CA SER A 13 -13.99 -13.06 -0.54
C SER A 13 -13.52 -11.73 -1.12
N ASP A 14 -14.35 -10.68 -1.12
CA ASP A 14 -13.78 -9.36 -1.42
C ASP A 14 -12.69 -9.04 -0.43
N GLU A 15 -12.91 -9.35 0.83
CA GLU A 15 -11.87 -9.19 1.82
C GLU A 15 -10.86 -10.31 1.78
N SER A 16 -11.34 -11.54 1.69
CA SER A 16 -10.43 -12.68 1.62
C SER A 16 -9.60 -12.65 0.35
N ALA A 17 -10.24 -12.36 -0.77
CA ALA A 17 -9.54 -12.31 -2.03
C ALA A 17 -8.53 -11.17 -2.04
N ALA A 18 -8.86 -10.05 -1.40
CA ALA A 18 -7.91 -8.96 -1.28
C ALA A 18 -6.71 -9.41 -0.47
N ASN A 19 -6.94 -10.16 0.60
CA ASN A 19 -5.84 -10.69 1.41
C ASN A 19 -5.06 -11.74 0.66
N ASP A 20 -5.74 -12.63 -0.02
CA ASP A 20 -5.07 -13.70 -0.77
C ASP A 20 -4.28 -13.15 -1.93
N ASN A 21 -4.81 -12.12 -2.58
CA ASN A 21 -4.14 -11.50 -3.71
C ASN A 21 -3.24 -10.35 -3.29
N GLU A 22 -3.14 -10.13 -2.00
CA GLU A 22 -2.32 -9.06 -1.49
C GLU A 22 -0.85 -9.40 -1.72
N GLN A 23 -0.26 -8.66 -2.65
CA GLN A 23 1.15 -8.86 -2.96
C GLN A 23 2.02 -8.27 -1.88
N PHE A 24 1.60 -7.14 -1.33
CA PHE A 24 2.39 -6.39 -0.35
C PHE A 24 1.60 -6.22 0.93
N GLY A 25 2.23 -6.48 2.06
CA GLY A 25 1.58 -6.32 3.35
C GLY A 25 2.49 -5.62 4.34
N PHE A 26 1.91 -4.74 5.15
CA PHE A 26 2.65 -4.00 6.14
C PHE A 26 2.93 -4.87 7.37
N VAL A 27 4.17 -4.81 7.88
CA VAL A 27 4.52 -5.51 9.11
C VAL A 27 4.91 -4.52 10.19
N SER A 28 5.94 -3.70 9.96
CA SER A 28 6.39 -2.75 10.97
C SER A 28 7.19 -1.64 10.32
N LEU A 29 7.36 -0.57 11.07
CA LEU A 29 8.08 0.59 10.58
C LEU A 29 8.82 1.24 11.74
N SER A 30 10.05 1.62 11.51
CA SER A 30 10.81 2.39 12.47
C SER A 30 11.33 3.64 11.79
N GLN A 31 11.45 4.70 12.57
CA GLN A 31 11.91 5.99 12.08
C GLN A 31 13.11 6.41 12.90
N HIS A 32 14.02 7.07 12.24
CA HIS A 32 15.19 7.62 12.92
C HIS A 32 15.43 9.01 12.39
N SER A 33 15.49 9.97 13.30
CA SER A 33 15.77 11.37 12.98
C SER A 33 16.80 11.90 13.94
N GLU A 34 17.75 12.61 13.40
CA GLU A 34 18.85 13.18 14.18
C GLU A 34 19.12 14.57 13.67
N THR A 35 19.36 15.49 14.60
CA THR A 35 19.64 16.87 14.20
C THR A 35 20.83 16.91 13.24
N GLY A 36 20.63 17.58 12.12
CA GLY A 36 21.69 17.72 11.13
C GLY A 36 21.76 16.62 10.11
N GLU A 37 20.90 15.61 10.23
CA GLU A 37 20.86 14.50 9.29
C GLU A 37 19.47 14.34 8.72
N LYS A 38 19.41 13.76 7.53
CA LYS A 38 18.12 13.50 6.92
C LYS A 38 17.42 12.38 7.66
N PRO A 39 16.09 12.47 7.83
CA PRO A 39 15.34 11.38 8.43
C PRO A 39 15.52 10.09 7.66
N GLN A 40 15.51 8.99 8.39
CA GLN A 40 15.58 7.66 7.79
C GLN A 40 14.42 6.83 8.28
N ALA A 41 14.01 5.89 7.46
CA ALA A 41 12.95 4.96 7.83
C ALA A 41 13.33 3.57 7.40
N SER A 42 13.03 2.62 8.26
CA SER A 42 13.15 1.21 7.93
C SER A 42 11.77 0.60 8.00
N ILE A 43 11.39 -0.07 6.95
CA ILE A 43 10.07 -0.69 6.91
C ILE A 43 10.23 -2.18 6.64
N VAL A 44 9.46 -2.97 7.38
CA VAL A 44 9.33 -4.38 7.13
C VAL A 44 7.97 -4.62 6.52
N PHE A 45 7.95 -5.25 5.38
CA PHE A 45 6.70 -5.55 4.71
C PHE A 45 6.87 -6.86 3.95
N THR A 46 5.75 -7.47 3.62
CA THR A 46 5.78 -8.74 2.91
C THR A 46 5.62 -8.51 1.42
N VAL A 47 6.30 -9.33 0.65
CA VAL A 47 6.12 -9.41 -0.79
C VAL A 47 5.85 -10.86 -1.10
N ALA A 48 4.65 -11.14 -1.59
CA ALA A 48 4.21 -12.51 -1.87
C ALA A 48 4.39 -13.41 -0.65
N GLY A 49 4.07 -12.88 0.52
CA GLY A 49 4.12 -13.65 1.77
C GLY A 49 5.47 -13.71 2.43
N LYS A 50 6.50 -13.17 1.82
CA LYS A 50 7.84 -13.17 2.40
C LYS A 50 8.17 -11.81 2.96
N GLU A 51 8.77 -11.79 4.14
CA GLU A 51 9.14 -10.53 4.77
C GLU A 51 10.45 -10.00 4.23
N PHE A 52 10.45 -8.70 4.00
CA PHE A 52 11.65 -7.98 3.59
C PHE A 52 11.77 -6.72 4.41
N LYS A 53 13.00 -6.28 4.62
CA LYS A 53 13.26 -5.03 5.30
C LYS A 53 13.98 -4.10 4.34
N SER A 54 13.52 -2.86 4.28
CA SER A 54 14.12 -1.86 3.43
C SER A 54 14.30 -0.57 4.21
N THR A 55 15.40 0.10 3.97
CA THR A 55 15.74 1.33 4.67
C THR A 55 16.08 2.40 3.64
N SER A 56 15.63 3.61 3.89
CA SER A 56 15.92 4.73 3.02
C SER A 56 15.90 6.03 3.80
N GLY A 57 16.64 7.00 3.32
CA GLY A 57 16.52 8.37 3.79
C GLY A 57 15.51 9.11 2.92
N GLY A 58 15.08 10.26 3.42
CA GLY A 58 14.16 11.09 2.69
C GLY A 58 14.09 12.48 3.29
N ASN A 59 13.24 13.32 2.72
CA ASN A 59 13.08 14.68 3.19
C ASN A 59 12.21 14.79 4.44
N GLY A 60 11.56 13.71 4.81
CA GLY A 60 10.77 13.60 6.01
C GLY A 60 10.47 12.14 6.24
N PRO A 61 9.86 11.81 7.40
CA PRO A 61 9.62 10.39 7.70
C PRO A 61 8.68 9.71 6.72
N VAL A 62 7.67 10.41 6.20
CA VAL A 62 6.79 9.81 5.20
C VAL A 62 7.57 9.56 3.91
N ASP A 63 8.29 10.59 3.45
CA ASP A 63 9.08 10.45 2.22
C ASP A 63 10.09 9.32 2.34
N ALA A 64 10.76 9.23 3.49
CA ALA A 64 11.74 8.18 3.72
C ALA A 64 11.08 6.80 3.69
N SER A 65 9.91 6.68 4.29
CA SER A 65 9.19 5.41 4.33
C SER A 65 8.76 4.95 2.94
N LEU A 66 8.21 5.86 2.16
CA LEU A 66 7.75 5.51 0.82
C LEU A 66 8.93 5.20 -0.10
N LYS A 67 10.04 5.92 0.06
CA LYS A 67 11.24 5.62 -0.70
C LYS A 67 11.80 4.25 -0.33
N ALA A 68 11.71 3.88 0.95
CA ALA A 68 12.16 2.56 1.37
C ALA A 68 11.35 1.47 0.68
N ILE A 69 10.05 1.66 0.58
CA ILE A 69 9.21 0.70 -0.14
C ILE A 69 9.62 0.62 -1.61
N GLU A 70 9.74 1.77 -2.25
CA GLU A 70 10.05 1.80 -3.68
C GLU A 70 11.44 1.27 -3.99
N SER A 71 12.38 1.45 -3.08
CA SER A 71 13.73 0.95 -3.35
C SER A 71 13.75 -0.56 -3.46
N LEU A 72 12.80 -1.24 -2.83
CA LEU A 72 12.70 -2.70 -2.93
C LEU A 72 11.73 -3.12 -4.04
N VAL A 73 10.56 -2.48 -4.10
CA VAL A 73 9.51 -2.88 -5.03
C VAL A 73 9.82 -2.42 -6.46
N LYS A 74 10.35 -1.22 -6.59
CA LYS A 74 10.70 -0.64 -7.89
C LYS A 74 9.50 -0.68 -8.83
N SER A 75 8.38 -0.16 -8.34
CA SER A 75 7.13 -0.21 -9.10
C SER A 75 7.14 0.71 -10.31
N GLY A 76 7.93 1.76 -10.25
CA GLY A 76 7.89 2.78 -11.29
C GLY A 76 6.68 3.67 -11.23
N ALA A 77 5.86 3.54 -10.21
CA ALA A 77 4.66 4.34 -10.10
C ALA A 77 4.97 5.74 -9.64
N GLU A 78 4.14 6.66 -10.06
CA GLU A 78 4.23 8.06 -9.65
C GLU A 78 3.10 8.36 -8.69
N MET A 79 3.42 8.99 -7.56
CA MET A 79 2.40 9.39 -6.60
C MET A 79 1.83 10.74 -7.02
N VAL A 80 0.56 10.73 -7.42
CA VAL A 80 -0.07 11.94 -7.94
C VAL A 80 -1.02 12.57 -6.94
N LEU A 81 -1.27 11.92 -5.80
CA LEU A 81 -2.07 12.48 -4.73
C LEU A 81 -1.63 11.88 -3.42
N TYR A 82 -1.53 12.74 -2.41
CA TYR A 82 -1.30 12.34 -1.03
C TYR A 82 -2.21 13.20 -0.17
N SER A 83 -3.13 12.57 0.54
CA SER A 83 -4.13 13.30 1.31
C SER A 83 -4.26 12.70 2.69
N VAL A 84 -4.30 13.56 3.69
CA VAL A 84 -4.43 13.12 5.09
C VAL A 84 -5.71 13.70 5.64
N ASN A 85 -6.54 12.83 6.20
CA ASN A 85 -7.78 13.23 6.84
C ASN A 85 -7.83 12.64 8.24
N ALA A 86 -8.33 13.41 9.18
CA ALA A 86 -8.55 12.92 10.52
C ALA A 86 -9.89 12.18 10.55
N ILE A 87 -9.89 11.00 11.17
CA ILE A 87 -11.12 10.27 11.38
C ILE A 87 -11.68 10.70 12.73
N SER A 88 -12.87 11.30 12.70
CA SER A 88 -13.52 11.76 13.92
C SER A 88 -14.61 10.78 14.31
N GLY A 89 -15.04 10.88 15.55
CA GLY A 89 -16.16 10.07 16.01
C GLY A 89 -15.78 8.83 16.78
N SER A 90 -14.50 8.55 16.94
CA SER A 90 -14.07 7.46 17.79
C SER A 90 -13.30 8.01 18.97
N THR A 91 -13.16 7.20 20.00
CA THR A 91 -12.43 7.63 21.19
C THR A 91 -10.94 7.79 20.92
N GLU A 92 -10.45 7.15 19.87
CA GLU A 92 -9.05 7.26 19.48
C GLU A 92 -8.96 8.05 18.20
N SER A 93 -8.06 9.02 18.21
CA SER A 93 -7.75 9.77 17.01
C SER A 93 -6.94 8.91 16.06
N GLN A 94 -7.41 8.79 14.84
CA GLN A 94 -6.65 8.12 13.80
C GLN A 94 -6.56 9.04 12.60
N GLY A 95 -5.44 8.91 11.90
CA GLY A 95 -5.30 9.57 10.63
C GLY A 95 -5.55 8.59 9.51
N GLU A 96 -6.23 9.07 8.50
CA GLU A 96 -6.45 8.28 7.30
C GLU A 96 -5.69 8.92 6.16
N VAL A 97 -4.89 8.13 5.48
CA VAL A 97 -4.10 8.62 4.35
C VAL A 97 -4.64 7.97 3.08
N THR A 98 -4.81 8.80 2.08
CA THR A 98 -5.13 8.33 0.73
C THR A 98 -3.95 8.65 -0.17
N VAL A 99 -3.50 7.62 -0.87
CA VAL A 99 -2.41 7.76 -1.83
C VAL A 99 -2.96 7.37 -3.20
N ARG A 100 -2.67 8.18 -4.19
CA ARG A 100 -3.02 7.85 -5.58
C ARG A 100 -1.77 7.65 -6.38
N LEU A 101 -1.65 6.48 -6.99
CA LEU A 101 -0.50 6.13 -7.81
C LEU A 101 -0.92 5.99 -9.25
N GLN A 102 0.00 6.36 -10.13
CA GLN A 102 -0.22 6.28 -11.58
C GLN A 102 0.96 5.56 -12.20
N ASN A 103 0.65 4.62 -13.09
CA ASN A 103 1.69 3.91 -13.82
C ASN A 103 1.12 3.48 -15.16
N SER A 104 1.77 3.92 -16.24
CA SER A 104 1.39 3.53 -17.61
C SER A 104 -0.09 3.78 -17.88
N GLY A 105 -0.59 4.93 -17.46
CA GLY A 105 -1.97 5.30 -17.71
C GLY A 105 -2.97 4.71 -16.73
N ARG A 106 -2.55 3.84 -15.83
CA ARG A 106 -3.43 3.30 -14.82
C ARG A 106 -3.30 4.10 -13.53
N VAL A 107 -4.44 4.38 -12.91
CA VAL A 107 -4.50 5.19 -11.70
C VAL A 107 -5.25 4.39 -10.64
N VAL A 108 -4.67 4.30 -9.45
CA VAL A 108 -5.29 3.57 -8.34
C VAL A 108 -5.18 4.39 -7.08
N ASN A 109 -6.12 4.17 -6.17
CA ASN A 109 -6.09 4.77 -4.84
C ASN A 109 -5.84 3.69 -3.80
N GLY A 110 -5.00 4.02 -2.82
CA GLY A 110 -4.80 3.18 -1.65
C GLY A 110 -5.11 3.99 -0.41
N VAL A 111 -5.65 3.33 0.60
CA VAL A 111 -6.03 3.98 1.85
C VAL A 111 -5.42 3.22 3.00
N GLY A 112 -4.90 3.96 3.98
CA GLY A 112 -4.37 3.37 5.19
C GLY A 112 -4.76 4.22 6.38
N SER A 113 -5.00 3.57 7.51
CA SER A 113 -5.39 4.26 8.74
C SER A 113 -4.51 3.78 9.88
N ASP A 114 -4.09 4.71 10.70
CA ASP A 114 -3.29 4.40 11.87
C ASP A 114 -3.18 5.67 12.72
N PRO A 115 -3.03 5.53 14.05
CA PRO A 115 -2.75 6.72 14.86
C PRO A 115 -1.46 7.41 14.44
N ASP A 116 -0.49 6.67 13.92
CA ASP A 116 0.76 7.22 13.42
C ASP A 116 0.59 7.46 11.91
N ILE A 117 0.68 8.74 11.51
CA ILE A 117 0.47 9.11 10.11
C ILE A 117 1.52 8.49 9.19
N VAL A 118 2.72 8.27 9.69
CA VAL A 118 3.75 7.66 8.86
C VAL A 118 3.38 6.21 8.56
N VAL A 119 2.90 5.50 9.57
CA VAL A 119 2.43 4.12 9.39
C VAL A 119 1.22 4.10 8.46
N ALA A 120 0.28 5.03 8.66
CA ALA A 120 -0.89 5.13 7.80
C ALA A 120 -0.47 5.36 6.35
N SER A 121 0.54 6.19 6.14
CA SER A 121 1.04 6.48 4.79
C SER A 121 1.64 5.25 4.14
N ALA A 122 2.42 4.49 4.89
CA ALA A 122 3.01 3.27 4.37
C ALA A 122 1.93 2.26 4.01
N LYS A 123 0.92 2.12 4.87
CA LYS A 123 -0.18 1.21 4.58
C LYS A 123 -0.95 1.64 3.34
N ALA A 124 -1.19 2.95 3.18
CA ALA A 124 -1.89 3.46 2.01
C ALA A 124 -1.10 3.19 0.74
N TYR A 125 0.21 3.38 0.81
CA TYR A 125 1.07 3.17 -0.35
C TYR A 125 1.07 1.71 -0.77
N LEU A 126 1.21 0.81 0.20
CA LEU A 126 1.19 -0.63 -0.10
C LEU A 126 -0.16 -1.05 -0.64
N SER A 127 -1.23 -0.47 -0.12
CA SER A 127 -2.57 -0.75 -0.61
C SER A 127 -2.72 -0.34 -2.08
N ALA A 128 -2.19 0.83 -2.42
CA ALA A 128 -2.23 1.28 -3.81
C ALA A 128 -1.39 0.38 -4.71
N LEU A 129 -0.22 -0.05 -4.23
CA LEU A 129 0.62 -0.95 -5.00
C LEU A 129 -0.07 -2.28 -5.25
N ASN A 130 -0.81 -2.78 -4.27
CA ASN A 130 -1.56 -4.02 -4.45
C ASN A 130 -2.58 -3.88 -5.57
N LYS A 131 -3.28 -2.75 -5.59
CA LYS A 131 -4.28 -2.53 -6.63
C LYS A 131 -3.64 -2.35 -7.99
N LEU A 132 -2.51 -1.68 -8.03
CA LEU A 132 -1.80 -1.44 -9.27
C LEU A 132 -1.31 -2.76 -9.87
N GLN A 133 -0.76 -3.62 -9.03
CA GLN A 133 -0.26 -4.92 -9.45
C GLN A 133 -1.40 -5.80 -9.96
N SER A 134 -2.49 -5.85 -9.20
CA SER A 134 -3.63 -6.68 -9.55
C SER A 134 -4.22 -6.26 -10.90
N LYS A 135 -4.36 -4.95 -11.11
CA LYS A 135 -4.88 -4.46 -12.38
C LYS A 135 -3.94 -4.76 -13.52
N ALA A 136 -2.64 -4.63 -13.28
CA ALA A 136 -1.66 -4.93 -14.31
C ALA A 136 -1.73 -6.40 -14.70
N ASP A 137 -1.87 -7.27 -13.72
CA ASP A 137 -1.97 -8.70 -13.98
C ASP A 137 -3.21 -9.01 -14.81
N ARG A 138 -4.34 -8.39 -14.46
CA ARG A 138 -5.57 -8.63 -15.21
C ARG A 138 -5.47 -8.15 -16.65
N VAL A 139 -4.86 -6.99 -16.84
CA VAL A 139 -4.68 -6.46 -18.19
C VAL A 139 -3.77 -7.38 -18.99
N ALA A 140 -2.68 -7.84 -18.40
CA ALA A 140 -1.78 -8.75 -19.07
C ALA A 140 -2.49 -10.04 -19.45
N ASP A 141 -3.29 -10.58 -18.54
CA ASP A 141 -4.04 -11.80 -18.83
C ASP A 141 -5.02 -11.59 -19.97
N SER A 142 -5.72 -10.48 -19.97
CA SER A 142 -6.67 -10.17 -21.02
C SER A 142 -5.98 -10.10 -22.38
N VAL A 143 -4.85 -9.44 -22.44
CA VAL A 143 -4.12 -9.30 -23.68
C VAL A 143 -3.64 -10.67 -24.15
N SER A 144 -3.15 -11.48 -23.23
CA SER A 144 -2.69 -12.84 -23.59
C SER A 144 -3.82 -13.67 -24.16
N LEU A 145 -5.00 -13.54 -23.58
CA LEU A 145 -6.13 -14.34 -24.06
C LEU A 145 -6.58 -13.94 -25.46
N ARG A 146 -6.40 -12.68 -25.78
CA ARG A 146 -6.78 -12.22 -27.12
C ARG A 146 -5.83 -12.68 -28.19
N ASP A 147 -4.60 -12.82 -27.86
CA ASP A 147 -3.59 -13.28 -28.80
C ASP A 147 -3.71 -14.77 -29.00
#